data_849c3376141ba4503c56eaa2c02227da
#
_entry.id   849c3376141ba4503c56eaa2c02227da
#
_cell.length_a   1.000
_cell.length_b   1.000
_cell.length_c   1.000
_cell.angle_alpha   90.00
_cell.angle_beta   90.00
_cell.angle_gamma   90.00
#
_symmetry.space_group_name_H-M   'P 1'
#
loop_
_entity.id
_entity.type
_entity.pdbx_description
1 polymer ?
#
loop_
_entity_poly.entity_id
_entity_poly.type
_entity_poly.pdbx_seq_one_letter_code
_entity_poly.pdbx_strand_id
1 'polypeptide(L)'
;MPSRNALWTWIKLLGLALAVLDLALVTAQSNSPQTCPPASDISPCVCQVKKNGLDILCEATDVQHITKAMSALKGKSPIIFYLKLRHNNLPKLQGFVFLALDIRHLTIHNSSLATIEETSLSSLGRGLTQLDVSQNQLSSVPSSALKNLHYLLILNLNHNRISQIHNRAFEGLDTLEILTIYENKLTLIEPDAFRGLDKKLKRLNLGGNDLTAVPQKALSMLDNLRKLELQENRIKTIKEGDFEGLENLDSLILAHNQLTEVPARVFFHLTLLNSLELEGNSISYIAKEAFEGLEENLQYLRLGDNNLHIIPSDALRPLHRLRHLDLRSNNISVISEDAFVGFGDSITFLNLQKNDIKVLPALVFENLNSLETLSIQNNKLTRIPEEVMEPIMDSLRVVDIMDNPLVCSCELVWFPNLLRELKNRDDEMLQKKRPMCTMPNEHREYYVQNMPLERMNCVGKKYHTSSLSGNGAPCKVTLMTSLLSFVTGTALIGHGRFR
;
A
#
# COMPACT_ATOMS: atom_id res chain seq x y z
N MET A 1 23.60 -55.70 -50.30
CA MET A 1 23.17 -55.41 -48.93
C MET A 1 23.64 -53.99 -48.53
N PRO A 2 22.79 -53.02 -48.38
CA PRO A 2 23.22 -51.70 -47.97
C PRO A 2 23.67 -51.71 -46.50
N SER A 3 24.76 -51.05 -46.20
CA SER A 3 25.41 -51.06 -44.90
C SER A 3 24.51 -50.45 -43.82
N ARG A 4 24.58 -51.00 -42.61
CA ARG A 4 23.81 -50.57 -41.41
C ARG A 4 23.94 -49.07 -41.12
N ASN A 5 24.95 -48.41 -41.59
CA ASN A 5 25.19 -46.98 -41.40
C ASN A 5 24.32 -46.08 -42.30
N ALA A 6 23.88 -46.56 -43.45
CA ALA A 6 23.01 -45.79 -44.35
C ALA A 6 21.54 -45.71 -43.78
N LEU A 7 21.11 -46.76 -43.11
CA LEU A 7 19.75 -46.83 -42.52
C LEU A 7 19.64 -45.83 -41.31
N TRP A 8 20.69 -45.70 -40.51
CA TRP A 8 20.72 -44.77 -39.38
C TRP A 8 20.79 -43.30 -39.78
N THR A 9 21.43 -43.00 -40.91
CA THR A 9 21.44 -41.63 -41.46
C THR A 9 20.07 -41.23 -42.01
N TRP A 10 19.35 -42.15 -42.65
CA TRP A 10 17.99 -41.92 -43.17
C TRP A 10 16.97 -41.73 -42.03
N ILE A 11 17.07 -42.47 -40.92
CA ILE A 11 16.19 -42.35 -39.76
C ILE A 11 16.44 -41.00 -39.07
N LYS A 12 17.69 -40.54 -38.95
CA LYS A 12 18.01 -39.22 -38.41
C LYS A 12 17.51 -38.07 -39.29
N LEU A 13 17.63 -38.19 -40.61
CA LEU A 13 17.13 -37.21 -41.56
C LEU A 13 15.62 -37.12 -41.58
N LEU A 14 14.90 -38.28 -41.49
CA LEU A 14 13.46 -38.29 -41.34
C LEU A 14 12.99 -37.70 -40.01
N GLY A 15 13.68 -37.98 -38.89
CA GLY A 15 13.39 -37.38 -37.58
C GLY A 15 13.60 -35.87 -37.57
N LEU A 16 14.66 -35.35 -38.23
CA LEU A 16 14.86 -33.90 -38.38
C LEU A 16 13.79 -33.27 -39.30
N ALA A 17 13.42 -33.93 -40.38
CA ALA A 17 12.36 -33.42 -41.26
C ALA A 17 10.98 -33.40 -40.61
N LEU A 18 10.63 -34.39 -39.77
CA LEU A 18 9.41 -34.39 -38.97
C LEU A 18 9.44 -33.30 -37.88
N ALA A 19 10.58 -33.10 -37.21
CA ALA A 19 10.73 -32.03 -36.22
C ALA A 19 10.65 -30.62 -36.84
N VAL A 20 11.17 -30.45 -38.06
CA VAL A 20 11.07 -29.17 -38.81
C VAL A 20 9.65 -28.96 -39.32
N LEU A 21 8.93 -30.03 -39.71
CA LEU A 21 7.50 -29.96 -40.08
C LEU A 21 6.63 -29.62 -38.83
N ASP A 22 6.90 -30.22 -37.69
CA ASP A 22 6.21 -29.87 -36.43
C ASP A 22 6.48 -28.43 -35.99
N LEU A 23 7.74 -27.97 -36.12
CA LEU A 23 8.06 -26.55 -35.86
C LEU A 23 7.38 -25.63 -36.90
N ALA A 24 7.33 -26.01 -38.17
CA ALA A 24 6.67 -25.22 -39.21
C ALA A 24 5.14 -25.24 -39.03
N LEU A 25 4.54 -26.33 -38.54
CA LEU A 25 3.13 -26.41 -38.20
C LEU A 25 2.78 -25.59 -36.95
N VAL A 26 3.67 -25.52 -35.96
CA VAL A 26 3.51 -24.69 -34.75
C VAL A 26 3.68 -23.21 -35.11
N THR A 27 4.53 -22.85 -36.09
CA THR A 27 4.68 -21.45 -36.54
C THR A 27 3.63 -21.02 -37.57
N ALA A 28 2.93 -21.97 -38.18
CA ALA A 28 1.81 -21.74 -39.12
C ALA A 28 0.43 -21.62 -38.44
N GLN A 29 0.37 -21.48 -37.11
CA GLN A 29 -0.85 -21.04 -36.45
C GLN A 29 -1.14 -19.59 -36.87
N SER A 30 -1.80 -19.52 -38.01
CA SER A 30 -2.64 -18.48 -38.59
C SER A 30 -2.54 -17.09 -37.90
N ASN A 31 -1.59 -16.28 -38.37
CA ASN A 31 -1.75 -14.82 -38.39
C ASN A 31 -2.79 -14.43 -39.47
N SER A 32 -3.98 -15.00 -39.44
CA SER A 32 -5.11 -14.43 -40.18
C SER A 32 -5.38 -13.08 -39.47
N PRO A 33 -5.39 -11.95 -40.19
CA PRO A 33 -5.66 -10.65 -39.57
C PRO A 33 -7.03 -10.76 -38.89
N GLN A 34 -7.02 -10.54 -37.57
CA GLN A 34 -8.25 -10.53 -36.78
C GLN A 34 -9.10 -9.38 -37.28
N THR A 35 -10.31 -9.66 -37.70
CA THR A 35 -11.26 -8.67 -38.24
C THR A 35 -12.53 -8.70 -37.43
N CYS A 36 -13.06 -7.51 -37.12
CA CYS A 36 -14.39 -7.42 -36.53
C CYS A 36 -15.46 -7.96 -37.46
N PRO A 37 -16.52 -8.61 -36.94
CA PRO A 37 -17.73 -8.89 -37.68
C PRO A 37 -18.38 -7.62 -38.24
N PRO A 38 -19.26 -7.71 -39.27
CA PRO A 38 -20.06 -6.61 -39.70
C PRO A 38 -20.84 -6.00 -38.54
N ALA A 39 -20.93 -4.68 -38.48
CA ALA A 39 -21.62 -3.99 -37.40
C ALA A 39 -23.09 -4.39 -37.26
N SER A 40 -23.77 -4.72 -38.39
CA SER A 40 -25.14 -5.24 -38.39
C SER A 40 -25.34 -6.55 -37.64
N ASP A 41 -24.31 -7.40 -37.61
CA ASP A 41 -24.39 -8.75 -37.04
C ASP A 41 -24.22 -8.71 -35.51
N ILE A 42 -23.46 -7.77 -35.01
CA ILE A 42 -23.16 -7.58 -33.58
C ILE A 42 -23.89 -6.43 -32.91
N SER A 43 -24.68 -5.64 -33.64
CA SER A 43 -25.45 -4.52 -33.07
C SER A 43 -26.32 -4.99 -31.91
N PRO A 44 -26.35 -4.23 -30.77
CA PRO A 44 -25.77 -2.90 -30.53
C PRO A 44 -24.31 -2.93 -30.01
N CYS A 45 -23.64 -4.08 -30.00
CA CYS A 45 -22.24 -4.17 -29.59
C CYS A 45 -21.29 -3.50 -30.60
N VAL A 46 -20.17 -2.98 -30.10
CA VAL A 46 -19.12 -2.33 -30.89
C VAL A 46 -17.86 -3.19 -30.81
N CYS A 47 -17.19 -3.42 -31.94
CA CYS A 47 -15.96 -4.17 -32.01
C CYS A 47 -14.80 -3.29 -32.50
N GLN A 48 -13.64 -3.44 -31.87
CA GLN A 48 -12.39 -2.81 -32.29
C GLN A 48 -11.28 -3.86 -32.36
N VAL A 49 -10.44 -3.78 -33.37
CA VAL A 49 -9.24 -4.61 -33.48
C VAL A 49 -8.12 -3.96 -32.66
N LYS A 50 -7.54 -4.71 -31.73
CA LYS A 50 -6.38 -4.32 -30.92
C LYS A 50 -5.20 -5.26 -31.23
N LYS A 51 -3.99 -4.89 -30.76
CA LYS A 51 -2.77 -5.68 -30.97
C LYS A 51 -2.89 -7.14 -30.51
N ASN A 52 -3.61 -7.39 -29.41
CA ASN A 52 -3.70 -8.70 -28.77
C ASN A 52 -5.01 -9.46 -29.09
N GLY A 53 -5.90 -8.88 -29.90
CA GLY A 53 -7.19 -9.48 -30.20
C GLY A 53 -8.32 -8.45 -30.33
N LEU A 54 -9.55 -8.93 -30.32
CA LEU A 54 -10.73 -8.07 -30.41
C LEU A 54 -11.07 -7.46 -29.05
N ASP A 55 -11.45 -6.18 -29.04
CA ASP A 55 -12.09 -5.47 -27.93
C ASP A 55 -13.55 -5.24 -28.29
N ILE A 56 -14.46 -5.90 -27.55
CA ILE A 56 -15.91 -5.88 -27.81
C ILE A 56 -16.61 -5.27 -26.61
N LEU A 57 -17.43 -4.25 -26.88
CA LEU A 57 -18.26 -3.58 -25.89
C LEU A 57 -19.73 -3.72 -26.27
N CYS A 58 -20.55 -4.28 -25.36
CA CYS A 58 -22.01 -4.28 -25.43
C CYS A 58 -22.53 -3.48 -24.26
N GLU A 59 -23.25 -2.40 -24.55
CA GLU A 59 -23.71 -1.46 -23.53
C GLU A 59 -25.19 -1.12 -23.73
N ALA A 60 -25.90 -0.90 -22.61
CA ALA A 60 -27.31 -0.51 -22.58
C ALA A 60 -28.23 -1.43 -23.42
N THR A 61 -28.04 -2.77 -23.31
CA THR A 61 -28.77 -3.78 -24.07
C THR A 61 -29.26 -4.92 -23.18
N ASP A 62 -29.82 -5.95 -23.78
CA ASP A 62 -30.39 -7.12 -23.08
C ASP A 62 -29.73 -8.45 -23.48
N VAL A 63 -30.16 -9.51 -22.80
CA VAL A 63 -29.65 -10.88 -23.01
C VAL A 63 -29.82 -11.37 -24.46
N GLN A 64 -30.94 -10.99 -25.13
CA GLN A 64 -31.23 -11.51 -26.49
C GLN A 64 -30.23 -10.92 -27.49
N HIS A 65 -30.01 -9.63 -27.44
CA HIS A 65 -29.06 -8.94 -28.33
C HIS A 65 -27.60 -9.39 -28.04
N ILE A 66 -27.22 -9.54 -26.77
CA ILE A 66 -25.91 -10.09 -26.41
C ILE A 66 -25.73 -11.49 -26.97
N THR A 67 -26.72 -12.37 -26.81
CA THR A 67 -26.67 -13.76 -27.33
C THR A 67 -26.53 -13.80 -28.84
N LYS A 68 -27.25 -12.94 -29.56
CA LYS A 68 -27.15 -12.79 -31.02
C LYS A 68 -25.75 -12.34 -31.43
N ALA A 69 -25.23 -11.31 -30.80
CA ALA A 69 -23.86 -10.81 -31.05
C ALA A 69 -22.80 -11.88 -30.80
N MET A 70 -22.89 -12.61 -29.67
CA MET A 70 -21.97 -13.72 -29.36
C MET A 70 -22.06 -14.84 -30.40
N SER A 71 -23.24 -15.12 -30.92
CA SER A 71 -23.43 -16.13 -31.98
C SER A 71 -22.77 -15.72 -33.29
N ALA A 72 -22.80 -14.46 -33.67
CA ALA A 72 -22.13 -13.93 -34.86
C ALA A 72 -20.58 -14.04 -34.77
N LEU A 73 -20.02 -14.08 -33.54
CA LEU A 73 -18.58 -14.24 -33.32
C LEU A 73 -18.10 -15.68 -33.44
N LYS A 74 -18.94 -16.69 -33.22
CA LYS A 74 -18.56 -18.11 -33.14
C LYS A 74 -17.93 -18.68 -34.42
N GLY A 75 -18.28 -18.17 -35.57
CA GLY A 75 -17.86 -18.75 -36.87
C GLY A 75 -16.43 -18.40 -37.31
N LYS A 76 -15.77 -17.45 -36.65
CA LYS A 76 -14.47 -16.89 -37.08
C LYS A 76 -13.31 -17.21 -36.15
N SER A 77 -13.57 -17.86 -35.00
CA SER A 77 -12.59 -18.19 -33.94
C SER A 77 -11.61 -17.09 -33.60
N PRO A 78 -12.03 -15.80 -33.49
CA PRO A 78 -11.12 -14.74 -33.12
C PRO A 78 -10.77 -14.84 -31.64
N ILE A 79 -9.56 -14.43 -31.29
CA ILE A 79 -9.22 -14.16 -29.87
C ILE A 79 -9.93 -12.90 -29.46
N ILE A 80 -10.88 -12.99 -28.53
CA ILE A 80 -11.52 -11.83 -27.91
C ILE A 80 -10.68 -11.48 -26.68
N PHE A 81 -9.86 -10.44 -26.82
CA PHE A 81 -9.00 -10.04 -25.71
C PHE A 81 -9.80 -9.38 -24.60
N TYR A 82 -10.74 -8.48 -24.95
CA TYR A 82 -11.69 -7.90 -24.00
C TYR A 82 -13.14 -8.11 -24.50
N LEU A 83 -13.97 -8.69 -23.65
CA LEU A 83 -15.43 -8.66 -23.79
C LEU A 83 -16.02 -7.89 -22.61
N LYS A 84 -16.63 -6.75 -22.89
CA LYS A 84 -17.19 -5.83 -21.89
C LYS A 84 -18.70 -5.75 -22.07
N LEU A 85 -19.44 -6.23 -21.10
CA LEU A 85 -20.89 -6.14 -20.98
C LEU A 85 -21.19 -5.14 -19.86
N ARG A 86 -21.57 -3.90 -20.19
CA ARG A 86 -21.74 -2.82 -19.22
C ARG A 86 -23.14 -2.21 -19.29
N HIS A 87 -23.70 -1.87 -18.13
CA HIS A 87 -25.00 -1.21 -18.02
C HIS A 87 -26.12 -1.96 -18.77
N ASN A 88 -26.10 -3.29 -18.73
CA ASN A 88 -27.06 -4.12 -19.44
C ASN A 88 -28.16 -4.62 -18.49
N ASN A 89 -29.28 -5.08 -19.06
CA ASN A 89 -30.27 -5.83 -18.33
C ASN A 89 -29.98 -7.34 -18.47
N LEU A 90 -29.12 -7.85 -17.58
CA LEU A 90 -28.63 -9.24 -17.61
C LEU A 90 -28.78 -9.89 -16.21
N PRO A 91 -30.01 -10.06 -15.71
CA PRO A 91 -30.22 -10.53 -14.34
C PRO A 91 -29.71 -11.97 -14.11
N LYS A 92 -29.63 -12.76 -15.16
CA LYS A 92 -29.13 -14.13 -15.12
C LYS A 92 -28.23 -14.42 -16.32
N LEU A 93 -27.04 -14.94 -16.03
CA LEU A 93 -26.17 -15.51 -17.04
C LEU A 93 -26.42 -17.01 -17.12
N GLN A 94 -26.98 -17.47 -18.23
CA GLN A 94 -27.43 -18.88 -18.40
C GLN A 94 -27.01 -19.48 -19.72
N GLY A 95 -26.95 -20.82 -19.74
CA GLY A 95 -26.67 -21.58 -20.93
C GLY A 95 -25.24 -21.38 -21.45
N PHE A 96 -25.10 -21.66 -22.75
CA PHE A 96 -23.80 -21.64 -23.42
C PHE A 96 -23.57 -20.37 -24.23
N VAL A 97 -23.82 -19.18 -23.60
CA VAL A 97 -23.70 -17.88 -24.27
C VAL A 97 -22.31 -17.69 -24.87
N PHE A 98 -21.26 -18.09 -24.15
CA PHE A 98 -19.86 -17.94 -24.55
C PHE A 98 -19.28 -19.24 -25.20
N LEU A 99 -20.10 -20.22 -25.53
CA LEU A 99 -19.61 -21.48 -26.14
C LEU A 99 -18.85 -21.20 -27.44
N ALA A 100 -17.69 -21.83 -27.59
CA ALA A 100 -16.79 -21.69 -28.74
C ALA A 100 -16.20 -20.28 -28.96
N LEU A 101 -16.19 -19.45 -27.92
CA LEU A 101 -15.46 -18.16 -27.89
C LEU A 101 -14.18 -18.29 -27.08
N ASP A 102 -13.07 -17.72 -27.59
CA ASP A 102 -11.81 -17.59 -26.85
C ASP A 102 -11.72 -16.18 -26.25
N ILE A 103 -12.10 -16.06 -24.97
CA ILE A 103 -12.16 -14.78 -24.25
C ILE A 103 -11.06 -14.77 -23.19
N ARG A 104 -10.22 -13.72 -23.20
CA ARG A 104 -9.15 -13.51 -22.21
C ARG A 104 -9.62 -12.74 -21.00
N HIS A 105 -10.35 -11.65 -21.20
CA HIS A 105 -10.88 -10.78 -20.15
C HIS A 105 -12.39 -10.60 -20.38
N LEU A 106 -13.18 -11.02 -19.38
CA LEU A 106 -14.63 -10.86 -19.37
C LEU A 106 -15.02 -9.87 -18.26
N THR A 107 -15.70 -8.80 -18.64
CA THR A 107 -16.30 -7.83 -17.72
C THR A 107 -17.82 -7.83 -17.88
N ILE A 108 -18.55 -8.10 -16.81
CA ILE A 108 -20.01 -7.96 -16.72
C ILE A 108 -20.29 -6.97 -15.57
N HIS A 109 -20.31 -5.69 -15.91
CA HIS A 109 -20.31 -4.62 -14.91
C HIS A 109 -21.62 -3.85 -14.93
N ASN A 110 -22.18 -3.56 -13.74
CA ASN A 110 -23.44 -2.82 -13.59
C ASN A 110 -24.54 -3.33 -14.53
N SER A 111 -24.78 -4.64 -14.51
CA SER A 111 -25.68 -5.33 -15.44
C SER A 111 -26.82 -6.08 -14.74
N SER A 112 -27.12 -5.71 -13.49
CA SER A 112 -28.18 -6.31 -12.65
C SER A 112 -28.01 -7.84 -12.44
N LEU A 113 -26.79 -8.38 -12.63
CA LEU A 113 -26.52 -9.81 -12.57
C LEU A 113 -26.70 -10.37 -11.17
N ALA A 114 -27.68 -11.24 -11.00
CA ALA A 114 -27.99 -11.88 -9.71
C ALA A 114 -27.57 -13.36 -9.67
N THR A 115 -27.49 -14.02 -10.82
CA THR A 115 -27.19 -15.45 -10.88
C THR A 115 -26.31 -15.80 -12.08
N ILE A 116 -25.30 -16.64 -11.86
CA ILE A 116 -24.45 -17.22 -12.90
C ILE A 116 -24.61 -18.75 -12.85
N GLU A 117 -25.12 -19.35 -13.91
CA GLU A 117 -25.28 -20.81 -13.98
C GLU A 117 -23.93 -21.50 -14.22
N GLU A 118 -23.80 -22.72 -13.74
CA GLU A 118 -22.59 -23.54 -13.86
C GLU A 118 -22.06 -23.63 -15.29
N THR A 119 -22.95 -23.84 -16.27
CA THR A 119 -22.58 -24.02 -17.68
C THR A 119 -22.17 -22.74 -18.39
N SER A 120 -22.51 -21.57 -17.84
CA SER A 120 -22.31 -20.29 -18.55
C SER A 120 -20.84 -19.91 -18.76
N LEU A 121 -19.96 -20.27 -17.85
CA LEU A 121 -18.54 -19.99 -17.94
C LEU A 121 -17.67 -21.21 -18.24
N SER A 122 -18.24 -22.41 -18.27
CA SER A 122 -17.48 -23.65 -18.37
C SER A 122 -16.61 -23.76 -19.64
N SER A 123 -17.04 -23.16 -20.76
CA SER A 123 -16.28 -23.13 -22.01
C SER A 123 -15.07 -22.18 -21.98
N LEU A 124 -14.98 -21.26 -21.01
CA LEU A 124 -13.94 -20.27 -20.91
C LEU A 124 -12.72 -20.73 -20.09
N GLY A 125 -12.80 -21.93 -19.51
CA GLY A 125 -11.78 -22.43 -18.57
C GLY A 125 -10.35 -22.53 -19.11
N ARG A 126 -10.18 -22.57 -20.44
CA ARG A 126 -8.85 -22.69 -21.07
C ARG A 126 -8.20 -21.37 -21.45
N GLY A 127 -8.93 -20.25 -21.40
CA GLY A 127 -8.45 -18.97 -21.92
C GLY A 127 -8.68 -17.77 -21.01
N LEU A 128 -9.70 -17.81 -20.15
CA LEU A 128 -10.07 -16.69 -19.32
C LEU A 128 -9.04 -16.43 -18.21
N THR A 129 -8.44 -15.25 -18.22
CA THR A 129 -7.45 -14.85 -17.22
C THR A 129 -7.97 -13.79 -16.27
N GLN A 130 -9.00 -13.03 -16.66
CA GLN A 130 -9.64 -12.03 -15.81
C GLN A 130 -11.17 -12.10 -15.93
N LEU A 131 -11.83 -12.14 -14.79
CA LEU A 131 -13.28 -12.05 -14.65
C LEU A 131 -13.66 -10.92 -13.71
N ASP A 132 -14.39 -9.95 -14.24
CA ASP A 132 -14.96 -8.83 -13.48
C ASP A 132 -16.49 -8.90 -13.54
N VAL A 133 -17.13 -9.15 -12.40
CA VAL A 133 -18.59 -9.14 -12.24
C VAL A 133 -19.00 -8.13 -11.18
N SER A 134 -18.25 -7.03 -11.08
CA SER A 134 -18.49 -5.97 -10.11
C SER A 134 -19.76 -5.16 -10.40
N GLN A 135 -20.26 -4.45 -9.36
CA GLN A 135 -21.49 -3.63 -9.42
C GLN A 135 -22.70 -4.41 -9.90
N ASN A 136 -22.94 -5.59 -9.32
CA ASN A 136 -24.06 -6.43 -9.66
C ASN A 136 -24.91 -6.81 -8.42
N GLN A 137 -25.70 -7.85 -8.51
CA GLN A 137 -26.65 -8.24 -7.45
C GLN A 137 -26.40 -9.66 -6.93
N LEU A 138 -25.17 -10.18 -7.09
CA LEU A 138 -24.83 -11.52 -6.59
C LEU A 138 -24.98 -11.57 -5.06
N SER A 139 -25.77 -12.51 -4.55
CA SER A 139 -25.97 -12.72 -3.11
C SER A 139 -25.01 -13.75 -2.51
N SER A 140 -24.34 -14.53 -3.35
CA SER A 140 -23.33 -15.54 -2.99
C SER A 140 -22.25 -15.65 -4.06
N VAL A 141 -21.12 -16.25 -3.70
CA VAL A 141 -20.07 -16.60 -4.67
C VAL A 141 -20.61 -17.65 -5.63
N PRO A 142 -20.52 -17.47 -6.96
CA PRO A 142 -21.05 -18.44 -7.94
C PRO A 142 -20.08 -19.62 -8.13
N SER A 143 -19.80 -20.37 -7.08
CA SER A 143 -18.72 -21.37 -6.99
C SER A 143 -18.80 -22.44 -8.07
N SER A 144 -20.02 -22.93 -8.39
CA SER A 144 -20.22 -23.95 -9.44
C SER A 144 -19.82 -23.43 -10.83
N ALA A 145 -20.05 -22.15 -11.12
CA ALA A 145 -19.67 -21.55 -12.40
C ALA A 145 -18.17 -21.25 -12.50
N LEU A 146 -17.51 -21.03 -11.35
CA LEU A 146 -16.09 -20.69 -11.29
C LEU A 146 -15.15 -21.91 -11.35
N LYS A 147 -15.59 -23.08 -10.88
CA LYS A 147 -14.73 -24.26 -10.61
C LYS A 147 -13.87 -24.76 -11.78
N ASN A 148 -14.22 -24.42 -13.02
CA ASN A 148 -13.48 -24.84 -14.20
C ASN A 148 -12.56 -23.75 -14.79
N LEU A 149 -12.43 -22.60 -14.11
CA LEU A 149 -11.63 -21.48 -14.59
C LEU A 149 -10.17 -21.57 -14.09
N HIS A 150 -9.50 -22.69 -14.40
CA HIS A 150 -8.16 -23.03 -13.89
C HIS A 150 -7.05 -22.01 -14.23
N TYR A 151 -7.24 -21.16 -15.25
CA TYR A 151 -6.27 -20.15 -15.68
C TYR A 151 -6.64 -18.72 -15.22
N LEU A 152 -7.67 -18.58 -14.39
CA LEU A 152 -8.10 -17.28 -13.91
C LEU A 152 -7.06 -16.71 -12.94
N LEU A 153 -6.54 -15.52 -13.25
CA LEU A 153 -5.55 -14.79 -12.43
C LEU A 153 -6.21 -13.75 -11.55
N ILE A 154 -7.27 -13.10 -12.04
CA ILE A 154 -7.94 -11.98 -11.37
C ILE A 154 -9.44 -12.22 -11.35
N LEU A 155 -10.02 -12.20 -10.14
CA LEU A 155 -11.47 -12.24 -9.92
C LEU A 155 -11.93 -11.02 -9.15
N ASN A 156 -12.82 -10.23 -9.75
CA ASN A 156 -13.44 -9.06 -9.16
C ASN A 156 -14.92 -9.30 -8.89
N LEU A 157 -15.30 -9.35 -7.61
CA LEU A 157 -16.66 -9.50 -7.09
C LEU A 157 -17.14 -8.25 -6.34
N ASN A 158 -16.46 -7.11 -6.49
CA ASN A 158 -16.74 -5.88 -5.75
C ASN A 158 -18.16 -5.36 -5.98
N HIS A 159 -18.70 -4.62 -5.00
CA HIS A 159 -20.01 -3.96 -5.10
C HIS A 159 -21.13 -4.94 -5.49
N ASN A 160 -21.24 -6.05 -4.78
CA ASN A 160 -22.33 -7.02 -4.88
C ASN A 160 -23.12 -7.09 -3.56
N ARG A 161 -23.84 -8.17 -3.32
CA ARG A 161 -24.64 -8.39 -2.12
C ARG A 161 -24.25 -9.68 -1.40
N ILE A 162 -22.99 -10.12 -1.57
CA ILE A 162 -22.49 -11.36 -0.98
C ILE A 162 -22.42 -11.21 0.54
N SER A 163 -23.15 -12.05 1.28
CA SER A 163 -23.22 -11.96 2.74
C SER A 163 -22.37 -12.99 3.46
N GLN A 164 -21.96 -14.06 2.79
CA GLN A 164 -21.10 -15.09 3.36
C GLN A 164 -20.29 -15.81 2.29
N ILE A 165 -19.14 -16.35 2.70
CA ILE A 165 -18.28 -17.18 1.84
C ILE A 165 -18.24 -18.58 2.45
N HIS A 166 -18.80 -19.55 1.74
CA HIS A 166 -18.85 -20.95 2.18
C HIS A 166 -17.52 -21.65 1.94
N ASN A 167 -17.34 -22.79 2.61
CA ASN A 167 -16.17 -23.64 2.40
C ASN A 167 -16.00 -23.98 0.93
N ARG A 168 -14.75 -23.94 0.45
CA ARG A 168 -14.36 -24.26 -0.95
C ARG A 168 -15.05 -23.39 -2.01
N ALA A 169 -15.42 -22.16 -1.66
CA ALA A 169 -16.13 -21.27 -2.58
C ALA A 169 -15.34 -20.96 -3.87
N PHE A 170 -14.02 -21.08 -3.84
CA PHE A 170 -13.11 -20.77 -4.94
C PHE A 170 -12.34 -22.01 -5.44
N GLU A 171 -12.82 -23.21 -5.12
CA GLU A 171 -12.19 -24.46 -5.58
C GLU A 171 -12.12 -24.52 -7.11
N GLY A 172 -10.94 -24.91 -7.65
CA GLY A 172 -10.68 -24.96 -9.10
C GLY A 172 -10.09 -23.68 -9.70
N LEU A 173 -9.89 -22.62 -8.89
CA LEU A 173 -9.19 -21.41 -9.33
C LEU A 173 -7.68 -21.52 -9.03
N ASP A 174 -7.04 -22.53 -9.62
CA ASP A 174 -5.68 -22.97 -9.24
C ASP A 174 -4.57 -21.94 -9.49
N THR A 175 -4.83 -20.92 -10.28
CA THR A 175 -3.86 -19.87 -10.63
C THR A 175 -4.25 -18.49 -10.13
N LEU A 176 -5.30 -18.35 -9.31
CA LEU A 176 -5.80 -17.06 -8.89
C LEU A 176 -4.76 -16.31 -8.03
N GLU A 177 -4.39 -15.11 -8.47
CA GLU A 177 -3.44 -14.25 -7.77
C GLU A 177 -4.11 -13.09 -7.04
N ILE A 178 -5.22 -12.58 -7.58
CA ILE A 178 -5.94 -11.42 -7.03
C ILE A 178 -7.42 -11.75 -6.90
N LEU A 179 -7.93 -11.65 -5.66
CA LEU A 179 -9.35 -11.78 -5.33
C LEU A 179 -9.83 -10.50 -4.63
N THR A 180 -10.84 -9.86 -5.20
CA THR A 180 -11.44 -8.68 -4.57
C THR A 180 -12.93 -8.86 -4.37
N ILE A 181 -13.40 -8.63 -3.12
CA ILE A 181 -14.79 -8.74 -2.67
C ILE A 181 -15.16 -7.47 -1.87
N TYR A 182 -14.62 -6.32 -2.32
CA TYR A 182 -14.80 -5.02 -1.68
C TYR A 182 -16.25 -4.54 -1.84
N GLU A 183 -16.76 -3.84 -0.82
CA GLU A 183 -18.13 -3.34 -0.75
C GLU A 183 -19.19 -4.40 -1.07
N ASN A 184 -19.23 -5.42 -0.21
CA ASN A 184 -20.29 -6.43 -0.14
C ASN A 184 -21.01 -6.37 1.22
N LYS A 185 -21.59 -7.46 1.68
CA LYS A 185 -22.29 -7.58 2.96
C LYS A 185 -21.77 -8.75 3.80
N LEU A 186 -20.46 -9.05 3.67
CA LEU A 186 -19.87 -10.21 4.33
C LEU A 186 -19.91 -10.06 5.85
N THR A 187 -20.60 -11.02 6.49
CA THR A 187 -20.62 -11.16 7.94
C THR A 187 -19.92 -12.45 8.40
N LEU A 188 -19.81 -13.44 7.51
CA LEU A 188 -19.25 -14.75 7.80
C LEU A 188 -18.35 -15.24 6.65
N ILE A 189 -17.18 -15.74 7.00
CA ILE A 189 -16.27 -16.47 6.12
C ILE A 189 -15.97 -17.81 6.81
N GLU A 190 -16.39 -18.91 6.17
CA GLU A 190 -16.17 -20.25 6.73
C GLU A 190 -14.70 -20.66 6.72
N PRO A 191 -14.27 -21.55 7.62
CA PRO A 191 -12.85 -21.89 7.82
C PRO A 191 -12.09 -22.34 6.56
N ASP A 192 -12.73 -23.12 5.69
CA ASP A 192 -12.14 -23.61 4.43
C ASP A 192 -12.55 -22.77 3.20
N ALA A 193 -13.00 -21.54 3.39
CA ALA A 193 -13.54 -20.68 2.33
C ALA A 193 -12.54 -20.46 1.17
N PHE A 194 -11.27 -20.28 1.47
CA PHE A 194 -10.21 -20.01 0.50
C PHE A 194 -9.37 -21.25 0.15
N ARG A 195 -9.83 -22.44 0.52
CA ARG A 195 -9.11 -23.67 0.20
C ARG A 195 -8.93 -23.83 -1.31
N GLY A 196 -7.69 -24.12 -1.73
CA GLY A 196 -7.27 -24.19 -3.13
C GLY A 196 -6.58 -22.91 -3.64
N LEU A 197 -6.67 -21.78 -2.89
CA LEU A 197 -5.98 -20.52 -3.23
C LEU A 197 -4.61 -20.38 -2.56
N ASP A 198 -4.26 -21.26 -1.64
CA ASP A 198 -3.09 -21.23 -0.76
C ASP A 198 -1.77 -20.96 -1.50
N LYS A 199 -1.58 -21.56 -2.69
CA LYS A 199 -0.31 -21.52 -3.40
C LYS A 199 -0.08 -20.30 -4.28
N LYS A 200 -1.10 -19.54 -4.64
CA LYS A 200 -1.01 -18.53 -5.70
C LYS A 200 -1.58 -17.17 -5.31
N LEU A 201 -2.52 -17.12 -4.35
CA LEU A 201 -3.15 -15.87 -4.00
C LEU A 201 -2.13 -14.90 -3.36
N LYS A 202 -1.98 -13.73 -3.97
CA LYS A 202 -1.06 -12.66 -3.53
C LYS A 202 -1.80 -11.48 -2.91
N ARG A 203 -3.01 -11.22 -3.37
CA ARG A 203 -3.82 -10.10 -2.88
C ARG A 203 -5.25 -10.54 -2.61
N LEU A 204 -5.73 -10.26 -1.40
CA LEU A 204 -7.11 -10.47 -0.96
C LEU A 204 -7.69 -9.16 -0.44
N ASN A 205 -8.77 -8.68 -1.06
CA ASN A 205 -9.49 -7.51 -0.59
C ASN A 205 -10.88 -7.91 -0.07
N LEU A 206 -11.08 -7.74 1.23
CA LEU A 206 -12.33 -7.96 1.97
C LEU A 206 -12.85 -6.67 2.61
N GLY A 207 -12.32 -5.50 2.19
CA GLY A 207 -12.73 -4.20 2.70
C GLY A 207 -14.19 -3.85 2.36
N GLY A 208 -14.76 -2.85 3.05
CA GLY A 208 -16.12 -2.38 2.81
C GLY A 208 -17.20 -3.43 3.10
N ASN A 209 -17.01 -4.27 4.12
CA ASN A 209 -17.93 -5.34 4.50
C ASN A 209 -18.44 -5.18 5.95
N ASP A 210 -19.09 -6.19 6.48
CA ASP A 210 -19.69 -6.19 7.82
C ASP A 210 -18.98 -7.17 8.79
N LEU A 211 -17.70 -7.50 8.53
CA LEU A 211 -16.93 -8.41 9.38
C LEU A 211 -16.68 -7.80 10.75
N THR A 212 -16.97 -8.55 11.81
CA THR A 212 -16.79 -8.11 13.21
C THR A 212 -15.49 -8.58 13.85
N ALA A 213 -14.79 -9.51 13.21
CA ALA A 213 -13.50 -10.06 13.62
C ALA A 213 -12.69 -10.49 12.40
N VAL A 214 -11.38 -10.66 12.57
CA VAL A 214 -10.48 -11.24 11.56
C VAL A 214 -10.87 -12.71 11.33
N PRO A 215 -11.10 -13.15 10.08
CA PRO A 215 -11.46 -14.54 9.78
C PRO A 215 -10.23 -15.45 9.77
N GLN A 216 -9.51 -15.53 10.90
CA GLN A 216 -8.20 -16.17 11.06
C GLN A 216 -8.13 -17.57 10.46
N LYS A 217 -9.11 -18.44 10.76
CA LYS A 217 -9.11 -19.84 10.29
C LYS A 217 -9.15 -19.95 8.76
N ALA A 218 -9.82 -19.02 8.09
CA ALA A 218 -9.88 -19.00 6.63
C ALA A 218 -8.60 -18.40 6.01
N LEU A 219 -7.96 -17.46 6.72
CA LEU A 219 -6.77 -16.77 6.23
C LEU A 219 -5.49 -17.57 6.45
N SER A 220 -5.41 -18.37 7.53
CA SER A 220 -4.17 -19.05 7.95
C SER A 220 -3.59 -20.05 6.95
N MET A 221 -4.36 -20.44 5.92
CA MET A 221 -3.86 -21.29 4.84
C MET A 221 -3.25 -20.54 3.65
N LEU A 222 -3.30 -19.20 3.65
CA LEU A 222 -2.89 -18.38 2.50
C LEU A 222 -1.40 -18.00 2.56
N ASP A 223 -0.53 -18.99 2.57
CA ASP A 223 0.93 -18.85 2.79
C ASP A 223 1.62 -17.85 1.86
N ASN A 224 1.08 -17.62 0.65
CA ASN A 224 1.68 -16.73 -0.33
C ASN A 224 1.03 -15.34 -0.38
N LEU A 225 0.11 -15.04 0.55
CA LEU A 225 -0.55 -13.75 0.58
C LEU A 225 0.44 -12.63 0.91
N ARG A 226 0.45 -11.59 0.07
CA ARG A 226 1.32 -10.41 0.24
C ARG A 226 0.55 -9.18 0.67
N LYS A 227 -0.71 -9.06 0.27
CA LYS A 227 -1.56 -7.93 0.63
C LYS A 227 -2.91 -8.39 1.12
N LEU A 228 -3.28 -8.00 2.34
CA LEU A 228 -4.59 -8.22 2.96
C LEU A 228 -5.25 -6.87 3.25
N GLU A 229 -6.44 -6.69 2.71
CA GLU A 229 -7.23 -5.47 2.85
C GLU A 229 -8.51 -5.80 3.61
N LEU A 230 -8.64 -5.27 4.83
CA LEU A 230 -9.76 -5.43 5.77
C LEU A 230 -10.35 -4.08 6.20
N GLN A 231 -10.02 -2.99 5.51
CA GLN A 231 -10.52 -1.65 5.83
C GLN A 231 -12.05 -1.57 5.71
N GLU A 232 -12.64 -0.57 6.38
CA GLU A 232 -14.07 -0.29 6.29
C GLU A 232 -14.95 -1.49 6.66
N ASN A 233 -14.57 -2.20 7.73
CA ASN A 233 -15.34 -3.28 8.35
C ASN A 233 -15.83 -2.85 9.74
N ARG A 234 -16.31 -3.80 10.54
CA ARG A 234 -16.76 -3.59 11.91
C ARG A 234 -15.90 -4.33 12.93
N ILE A 235 -14.62 -4.51 12.63
CA ILE A 235 -13.67 -5.25 13.48
C ILE A 235 -13.43 -4.43 14.75
N LYS A 236 -13.76 -5.00 15.91
CA LYS A 236 -13.65 -4.33 17.22
C LYS A 236 -12.38 -4.69 17.97
N THR A 237 -11.90 -5.90 17.77
CA THR A 237 -10.74 -6.43 18.49
C THR A 237 -9.88 -7.25 17.54
N ILE A 238 -8.57 -7.19 17.76
CA ILE A 238 -7.56 -8.08 17.20
C ILE A 238 -6.77 -8.69 18.36
N LYS A 239 -6.21 -9.88 18.20
CA LYS A 239 -5.49 -10.60 19.25
C LYS A 239 -4.32 -11.39 18.67
N GLU A 240 -3.41 -11.80 19.54
CA GLU A 240 -2.32 -12.71 19.17
C GLU A 240 -2.85 -13.94 18.44
N GLY A 241 -2.23 -14.30 17.32
CA GLY A 241 -2.63 -15.42 16.46
C GLY A 241 -3.67 -15.08 15.37
N ASP A 242 -4.30 -13.91 15.37
CA ASP A 242 -5.29 -13.55 14.33
C ASP A 242 -4.68 -13.49 12.92
N PHE A 243 -3.36 -13.32 12.81
CA PHE A 243 -2.61 -13.26 11.56
C PHE A 243 -1.60 -14.41 11.40
N GLU A 244 -1.72 -15.46 12.20
CA GLU A 244 -0.91 -16.67 12.06
C GLU A 244 -1.14 -17.32 10.69
N GLY A 245 -0.04 -17.78 10.03
CA GLY A 245 -0.07 -18.35 8.69
C GLY A 245 0.10 -17.32 7.55
N LEU A 246 0.30 -16.03 7.88
CA LEU A 246 0.48 -14.94 6.90
C LEU A 246 1.91 -14.38 6.90
N GLU A 247 2.92 -15.25 7.10
CA GLU A 247 4.32 -14.84 7.27
C GLU A 247 4.91 -14.09 6.05
N ASN A 248 4.31 -14.26 4.86
CA ASN A 248 4.74 -13.56 3.64
C ASN A 248 4.00 -12.23 3.38
N LEU A 249 3.19 -11.76 4.34
CA LEU A 249 2.42 -10.53 4.17
C LEU A 249 3.33 -9.30 4.18
N ASP A 250 3.23 -8.49 3.13
CA ASP A 250 3.96 -7.23 2.95
C ASP A 250 3.11 -6.01 3.36
N SER A 251 1.80 -6.09 3.17
CA SER A 251 0.88 -4.98 3.47
C SER A 251 -0.41 -5.46 4.14
N LEU A 252 -0.74 -4.87 5.30
CA LEU A 252 -1.98 -5.10 6.04
C LEU A 252 -2.73 -3.78 6.22
N ILE A 253 -3.99 -3.74 5.80
CA ILE A 253 -4.87 -2.58 5.91
C ILE A 253 -6.04 -2.91 6.82
N LEU A 254 -6.09 -2.29 7.99
CA LEU A 254 -7.16 -2.38 9.00
C LEU A 254 -7.82 -1.01 9.24
N ALA A 255 -7.60 -0.06 8.34
CA ALA A 255 -8.14 1.29 8.44
C ALA A 255 -9.66 1.32 8.51
N HIS A 256 -10.23 2.33 9.16
CA HIS A 256 -11.69 2.55 9.25
C HIS A 256 -12.46 1.34 9.79
N ASN A 257 -11.96 0.76 10.88
CA ASN A 257 -12.62 -0.26 11.68
C ASN A 257 -13.08 0.31 13.03
N GLN A 258 -13.30 -0.53 14.03
CA GLN A 258 -13.76 -0.14 15.38
C GLN A 258 -12.77 -0.58 16.46
N LEU A 259 -11.47 -0.66 16.13
CA LEU A 259 -10.43 -1.04 17.08
C LEU A 259 -10.25 0.04 18.15
N THR A 260 -10.18 -0.36 19.41
CA THR A 260 -9.97 0.54 20.56
C THR A 260 -8.54 0.46 21.12
N GLU A 261 -7.85 -0.63 20.84
CA GLU A 261 -6.48 -0.88 21.30
C GLU A 261 -5.70 -1.75 20.30
N VAL A 262 -4.37 -1.74 20.43
CA VAL A 262 -3.47 -2.68 19.75
C VAL A 262 -2.79 -3.52 20.83
N PRO A 263 -3.17 -4.81 21.00
CA PRO A 263 -2.62 -5.69 22.03
C PRO A 263 -1.16 -6.08 21.77
N ALA A 264 -0.49 -6.59 22.79
CA ALA A 264 0.85 -7.16 22.67
C ALA A 264 0.89 -8.30 21.65
N ARG A 265 1.97 -8.36 20.88
CA ARG A 265 2.32 -9.47 19.96
C ARG A 265 1.29 -9.79 18.89
N VAL A 266 0.33 -8.90 18.64
CA VAL A 266 -0.77 -9.15 17.68
C VAL A 266 -0.26 -9.35 16.25
N PHE A 267 0.85 -8.73 15.87
CA PHE A 267 1.47 -8.83 14.54
C PHE A 267 2.72 -9.72 14.50
N PHE A 268 3.01 -10.46 15.55
CA PHE A 268 4.27 -11.22 15.74
C PHE A 268 4.63 -12.13 14.56
N HIS A 269 3.64 -12.73 13.90
CA HIS A 269 3.84 -13.63 12.76
C HIS A 269 4.13 -12.90 11.43
N LEU A 270 3.93 -11.58 11.36
CA LEU A 270 4.02 -10.80 10.13
C LEU A 270 5.44 -10.26 9.88
N THR A 271 6.43 -11.12 9.96
CA THR A 271 7.86 -10.73 9.96
C THR A 271 8.32 -10.00 8.69
N LEU A 272 7.62 -10.13 7.57
CA LEU A 272 7.93 -9.42 6.31
C LEU A 272 7.08 -8.17 6.09
N LEU A 273 6.24 -7.77 7.08
CA LEU A 273 5.34 -6.65 6.92
C LEU A 273 6.09 -5.33 6.74
N ASN A 274 5.85 -4.67 5.63
CA ASN A 274 6.43 -3.38 5.28
C ASN A 274 5.48 -2.22 5.56
N SER A 275 4.17 -2.42 5.36
CA SER A 275 3.13 -1.38 5.53
C SER A 275 1.99 -1.86 6.42
N LEU A 276 1.69 -1.08 7.47
CA LEU A 276 0.56 -1.30 8.39
C LEU A 276 -0.30 -0.05 8.48
N GLU A 277 -1.58 -0.18 8.12
CA GLU A 277 -2.55 0.91 8.13
C GLU A 277 -3.63 0.64 9.18
N LEU A 278 -3.66 1.46 10.24
CA LEU A 278 -4.59 1.40 11.38
C LEU A 278 -5.39 2.72 11.53
N GLU A 279 -5.33 3.59 10.54
CA GLU A 279 -5.99 4.90 10.59
C GLU A 279 -7.52 4.78 10.63
N GLY A 280 -8.20 5.81 11.16
CA GLY A 280 -9.67 5.86 11.17
C GLY A 280 -10.31 4.84 12.11
N ASN A 281 -9.65 4.47 13.19
CA ASN A 281 -10.18 3.61 14.25
C ASN A 281 -10.50 4.44 15.51
N SER A 282 -10.62 3.81 16.66
CA SER A 282 -10.82 4.46 17.96
C SER A 282 -9.69 4.11 18.93
N ILE A 283 -8.48 3.85 18.42
CA ILE A 283 -7.35 3.35 19.20
C ILE A 283 -6.91 4.44 20.19
N SER A 284 -7.00 4.12 21.48
CA SER A 284 -6.53 4.96 22.58
C SER A 284 -5.31 4.38 23.30
N TYR A 285 -5.04 3.09 23.11
CA TYR A 285 -3.94 2.38 23.76
C TYR A 285 -3.23 1.44 22.76
N ILE A 286 -1.90 1.44 22.83
CA ILE A 286 -1.03 0.51 22.09
C ILE A 286 -0.09 -0.13 23.13
N ALA A 287 -0.13 -1.46 23.24
CA ALA A 287 0.72 -2.20 24.15
C ALA A 287 2.21 -2.05 23.76
N LYS A 288 3.10 -2.09 24.73
CA LYS A 288 4.53 -1.93 24.52
C LYS A 288 5.10 -2.93 23.51
N GLU A 289 4.64 -4.18 23.55
CA GLU A 289 5.05 -5.27 22.65
C GLU A 289 4.13 -5.41 21.43
N ALA A 290 3.32 -4.40 21.11
CA ALA A 290 2.31 -4.47 20.03
C ALA A 290 2.93 -4.75 18.65
N PHE A 291 4.10 -4.20 18.38
CA PHE A 291 4.80 -4.31 17.09
C PHE A 291 5.99 -5.30 17.13
N GLU A 292 6.07 -6.15 18.14
CA GLU A 292 7.09 -7.21 18.22
C GLU A 292 6.99 -8.11 16.99
N GLY A 293 8.14 -8.40 16.35
CA GLY A 293 8.26 -9.16 15.10
C GLY A 293 8.29 -8.31 13.83
N LEU A 294 8.04 -6.98 13.92
CA LEU A 294 8.04 -6.08 12.76
C LEU A 294 9.33 -5.26 12.61
N GLU A 295 10.31 -5.44 13.50
CA GLU A 295 11.48 -4.58 13.66
C GLU A 295 12.31 -4.45 12.38
N GLU A 296 12.44 -5.55 11.64
CA GLU A 296 13.34 -5.65 10.48
C GLU A 296 12.76 -5.11 9.18
N ASN A 297 11.41 -4.96 9.07
CA ASN A 297 10.80 -4.70 7.77
C ASN A 297 9.78 -3.56 7.75
N LEU A 298 9.15 -3.19 8.89
CA LEU A 298 8.11 -2.17 8.88
C LEU A 298 8.68 -0.78 8.56
N GLN A 299 8.24 -0.22 7.44
CA GLN A 299 8.64 1.11 6.98
C GLN A 299 7.50 2.13 7.03
N TYR A 300 6.25 1.71 6.89
CA TYR A 300 5.08 2.57 6.81
C TYR A 300 4.08 2.21 7.88
N LEU A 301 3.86 3.12 8.84
CA LEU A 301 2.87 2.97 9.91
C LEU A 301 1.92 4.15 9.92
N ARG A 302 0.63 3.90 9.72
CA ARG A 302 -0.43 4.89 9.78
C ARG A 302 -1.32 4.66 10.99
N LEU A 303 -1.31 5.61 11.89
CA LEU A 303 -2.11 5.65 13.13
C LEU A 303 -2.98 6.91 13.19
N GLY A 304 -3.14 7.61 12.06
CA GLY A 304 -3.95 8.82 11.98
C GLY A 304 -5.43 8.57 12.28
N ASP A 305 -6.16 9.65 12.59
CA ASP A 305 -7.60 9.60 12.84
C ASP A 305 -7.99 8.55 13.91
N ASN A 306 -7.31 8.60 15.08
CA ASN A 306 -7.49 7.72 16.24
C ASN A 306 -7.66 8.56 17.54
N ASN A 307 -7.61 7.93 18.72
CA ASN A 307 -7.78 8.58 20.03
C ASN A 307 -6.51 8.55 20.91
N LEU A 308 -5.32 8.53 20.31
CA LEU A 308 -4.07 8.52 21.05
C LEU A 308 -3.87 9.85 21.78
N HIS A 309 -3.52 9.81 23.08
CA HIS A 309 -3.22 11.00 23.89
C HIS A 309 -1.73 11.29 24.00
N ILE A 310 -0.90 10.30 23.71
CA ILE A 310 0.57 10.38 23.69
C ILE A 310 1.11 9.63 22.47
N ILE A 311 2.32 9.90 22.06
CA ILE A 311 3.06 9.07 21.11
C ILE A 311 3.38 7.74 21.80
N PRO A 312 3.08 6.58 21.21
CA PRO A 312 3.33 5.27 21.83
C PRO A 312 4.82 4.87 21.71
N SER A 313 5.71 5.67 22.26
CA SER A 313 7.17 5.61 22.08
C SER A 313 7.77 4.26 22.47
N ASP A 314 7.28 3.65 23.56
CA ASP A 314 7.77 2.34 24.00
C ASP A 314 7.47 1.22 22.99
N ALA A 315 6.31 1.27 22.33
CA ALA A 315 5.94 0.31 21.31
C ALA A 315 6.69 0.56 19.98
N LEU A 316 6.98 1.82 19.65
CA LEU A 316 7.68 2.19 18.42
C LEU A 316 9.20 2.02 18.51
N ARG A 317 9.76 2.03 19.72
CA ARG A 317 11.22 2.04 19.98
C ARG A 317 12.01 0.95 19.23
N PRO A 318 11.51 -0.29 19.05
CA PRO A 318 12.22 -1.34 18.30
C PRO A 318 12.20 -1.16 16.78
N LEU A 319 11.34 -0.29 16.23
CA LEU A 319 11.08 -0.18 14.79
C LEU A 319 12.15 0.65 14.05
N HIS A 320 13.40 0.23 14.09
CA HIS A 320 14.53 0.98 13.53
C HIS A 320 14.56 1.09 11.99
N ARG A 321 13.59 0.48 11.29
CA ARG A 321 13.39 0.65 9.84
C ARG A 321 12.25 1.57 9.48
N LEU A 322 11.51 2.10 10.47
CA LEU A 322 10.33 2.92 10.24
C LEU A 322 10.72 4.25 9.58
N ARG A 323 10.16 4.52 8.40
CA ARG A 323 10.41 5.73 7.60
C ARG A 323 9.25 6.70 7.60
N HIS A 324 8.05 6.17 7.61
CA HIS A 324 6.82 6.95 7.50
C HIS A 324 5.95 6.70 8.72
N LEU A 325 5.79 7.71 9.56
CA LEU A 325 4.91 7.69 10.73
C LEU A 325 3.84 8.76 10.60
N ASP A 326 2.58 8.32 10.47
CA ASP A 326 1.42 9.21 10.43
C ASP A 326 0.61 9.08 11.73
N LEU A 327 0.59 10.16 12.53
CA LEU A 327 -0.14 10.31 13.79
C LEU A 327 -1.16 11.47 13.72
N ARG A 328 -1.51 11.91 12.51
CA ARG A 328 -2.46 13.02 12.34
C ARG A 328 -3.81 12.77 13.01
N SER A 329 -4.52 13.83 13.35
CA SER A 329 -5.90 13.75 13.86
C SER A 329 -6.04 12.77 15.02
N ASN A 330 -5.20 12.95 16.05
CA ASN A 330 -5.29 12.27 17.34
C ASN A 330 -5.52 13.31 18.44
N ASN A 331 -5.46 12.89 19.70
CA ASN A 331 -5.62 13.77 20.88
C ASN A 331 -4.27 14.01 21.60
N ILE A 332 -3.15 13.92 20.85
CA ILE A 332 -1.81 14.04 21.42
C ILE A 332 -1.61 15.48 21.94
N SER A 333 -1.43 15.62 23.24
CA SER A 333 -1.27 16.93 23.89
C SER A 333 0.11 17.14 24.50
N VAL A 334 0.82 16.06 24.79
CA VAL A 334 2.15 16.04 25.39
C VAL A 334 3.06 15.12 24.58
N ILE A 335 4.26 15.60 24.28
CA ILE A 335 5.34 14.82 23.68
C ILE A 335 6.49 14.79 24.69
N SER A 336 7.07 13.62 24.96
CA SER A 336 8.27 13.49 25.79
C SER A 336 9.53 13.81 24.99
N GLU A 337 10.61 14.21 25.65
CA GLU A 337 11.91 14.46 24.99
C GLU A 337 12.48 13.23 24.29
N ASP A 338 12.20 12.03 24.82
CA ASP A 338 12.63 10.75 24.29
C ASP A 338 11.62 10.09 23.34
N ALA A 339 10.62 10.83 22.88
CA ALA A 339 9.50 10.30 22.09
C ALA A 339 9.94 9.51 20.84
N PHE A 340 11.04 9.88 20.22
CA PHE A 340 11.54 9.25 18.99
C PHE A 340 12.84 8.45 19.16
N VAL A 341 13.27 8.20 20.40
CA VAL A 341 14.49 7.44 20.69
C VAL A 341 14.34 5.99 20.20
N GLY A 342 15.35 5.49 19.48
CA GLY A 342 15.47 4.11 19.02
C GLY A 342 14.96 3.87 17.59
N PHE A 343 14.02 4.68 17.10
CA PHE A 343 13.48 4.58 15.74
C PHE A 343 13.58 5.89 14.93
N GLY A 344 13.91 6.99 15.56
CA GLY A 344 13.92 8.33 14.95
C GLY A 344 14.90 8.47 13.79
N ASP A 345 16.06 7.86 13.87
CA ASP A 345 17.11 7.97 12.84
C ASP A 345 16.68 7.52 11.43
N SER A 346 15.71 6.63 11.34
CA SER A 346 15.20 6.13 10.06
C SER A 346 14.00 6.92 9.54
N ILE A 347 13.35 7.75 10.36
CA ILE A 347 12.14 8.51 10.02
C ILE A 347 12.48 9.59 8.98
N THR A 348 11.81 9.52 7.83
CA THR A 348 11.87 10.54 6.77
C THR A 348 10.61 11.38 6.68
N PHE A 349 9.49 10.84 7.14
CA PHE A 349 8.19 11.52 7.14
C PHE A 349 7.51 11.38 8.51
N LEU A 350 7.21 12.52 9.14
CA LEU A 350 6.48 12.59 10.40
C LEU A 350 5.28 13.53 10.28
N ASN A 351 4.09 12.99 10.50
CA ASN A 351 2.85 13.75 10.46
C ASN A 351 2.17 13.77 11.84
N LEU A 352 2.15 14.94 12.47
CA LEU A 352 1.52 15.22 13.75
C LEU A 352 0.40 16.27 13.62
N GLN A 353 -0.10 16.52 12.39
CA GLN A 353 -1.14 17.53 12.15
C GLN A 353 -2.44 17.21 12.90
N LYS A 354 -3.23 18.26 13.22
CA LYS A 354 -4.54 18.11 13.89
C LYS A 354 -4.45 17.29 15.18
N ASN A 355 -3.58 17.73 16.08
CA ASN A 355 -3.46 17.23 17.44
C ASN A 355 -3.66 18.39 18.43
N ASP A 356 -3.41 18.17 19.73
CA ASP A 356 -3.53 19.16 20.78
C ASP A 356 -2.18 19.59 21.39
N ILE A 357 -1.09 19.47 20.60
CA ILE A 357 0.28 19.74 21.04
C ILE A 357 0.44 21.22 21.37
N LYS A 358 0.85 21.52 22.62
CA LYS A 358 1.03 22.89 23.11
C LYS A 358 2.49 23.34 23.14
N VAL A 359 3.39 22.41 23.37
CA VAL A 359 4.83 22.66 23.54
C VAL A 359 5.61 21.53 22.87
N LEU A 360 6.70 21.90 22.21
CA LEU A 360 7.71 20.96 21.73
C LEU A 360 8.87 20.98 22.74
N PRO A 361 9.23 19.84 23.36
CA PRO A 361 10.39 19.74 24.24
C PRO A 361 11.70 20.05 23.50
N ALA A 362 12.71 20.52 24.24
CA ALA A 362 13.95 21.00 23.63
C ALA A 362 14.70 19.94 22.79
N LEU A 363 14.68 18.68 23.21
CA LEU A 363 15.43 17.59 22.56
C LEU A 363 14.53 16.67 21.71
N VAL A 364 13.26 17.05 21.48
CA VAL A 364 12.27 16.17 20.84
C VAL A 364 12.68 15.67 19.45
N PHE A 365 13.40 16.47 18.68
CA PHE A 365 13.83 16.13 17.33
C PHE A 365 15.30 15.72 17.22
N GLU A 366 16.02 15.58 18.33
CA GLU A 366 17.46 15.27 18.34
C GLU A 366 17.81 13.96 17.62
N ASN A 367 16.88 12.98 17.64
CA ASN A 367 17.08 11.68 17.00
C ASN A 367 16.48 11.58 15.59
N LEU A 368 16.00 12.68 14.99
CA LEU A 368 15.33 12.65 13.68
C LEU A 368 16.26 13.10 12.54
N ASN A 369 17.49 12.60 12.52
CA ASN A 369 18.56 13.03 11.60
C ASN A 369 18.25 12.88 10.11
N SER A 370 17.29 12.03 9.76
CA SER A 370 16.89 11.73 8.36
C SER A 370 15.56 12.38 7.96
N LEU A 371 14.99 13.25 8.81
CA LEU A 371 13.64 13.77 8.62
C LEU A 371 13.57 14.74 7.43
N GLU A 372 12.86 14.37 6.38
CA GLU A 372 12.66 15.22 5.19
C GLU A 372 11.33 16.00 5.24
N THR A 373 10.31 15.43 5.84
CA THR A 373 8.96 16.03 5.92
C THR A 373 8.43 16.03 7.33
N LEU A 374 8.13 17.23 7.85
CA LEU A 374 7.47 17.44 9.14
C LEU A 374 6.16 18.21 8.96
N SER A 375 5.04 17.64 9.40
CA SER A 375 3.77 18.34 9.50
C SER A 375 3.31 18.40 10.96
N ILE A 376 3.24 19.62 11.51
CA ILE A 376 2.70 19.93 12.85
C ILE A 376 1.60 21.00 12.78
N GLN A 377 0.99 21.17 11.59
CA GLN A 377 -0.10 22.12 11.38
C GLN A 377 -1.34 21.78 12.21
N ASN A 378 -2.18 22.79 12.48
CA ASN A 378 -3.42 22.63 13.23
C ASN A 378 -3.21 21.93 14.58
N ASN A 379 -2.30 22.51 15.38
CA ASN A 379 -2.03 22.16 16.77
C ASN A 379 -2.29 23.38 17.70
N LYS A 380 -1.78 23.37 18.90
CA LYS A 380 -1.95 24.44 19.90
C LYS A 380 -0.60 25.12 20.25
N LEU A 381 0.36 25.04 19.32
CA LEU A 381 1.69 25.61 19.53
C LEU A 381 1.64 27.13 19.52
N THR A 382 2.15 27.75 20.59
CA THR A 382 2.32 29.21 20.67
C THR A 382 3.74 29.65 20.33
N ARG A 383 4.71 28.74 20.45
CA ARG A 383 6.14 28.96 20.22
C ARG A 383 6.77 27.74 19.54
N ILE A 384 7.71 28.00 18.66
CA ILE A 384 8.54 26.97 18.01
C ILE A 384 9.98 27.53 18.00
N PRO A 385 10.76 27.30 19.07
CA PRO A 385 12.12 27.81 19.18
C PRO A 385 13.06 27.18 18.12
N GLU A 386 14.07 27.97 17.71
CA GLU A 386 15.08 27.53 16.74
C GLU A 386 15.86 26.31 17.26
N GLU A 387 16.19 26.30 18.56
CA GLU A 387 16.94 25.22 19.21
C GLU A 387 16.26 23.86 19.08
N VAL A 388 14.92 23.83 19.02
CA VAL A 388 14.13 22.59 18.84
C VAL A 388 14.22 22.10 17.40
N MET A 389 14.31 23.00 16.43
CA MET A 389 14.33 22.70 15.01
C MET A 389 15.72 22.42 14.46
N GLU A 390 16.77 22.98 15.11
CA GLU A 390 18.16 22.91 14.67
C GLU A 390 18.62 21.50 14.29
N PRO A 391 18.33 20.44 15.05
CA PRO A 391 18.78 19.07 14.72
C PRO A 391 18.29 18.56 13.36
N ILE A 392 17.16 19.07 12.86
CA ILE A 392 16.51 18.55 11.63
C ILE A 392 16.59 19.54 10.46
N MET A 393 17.06 20.76 10.64
CA MET A 393 17.03 21.80 9.59
C MET A 393 17.77 21.39 8.32
N ASP A 394 18.91 20.70 8.43
CA ASP A 394 19.73 20.31 7.28
C ASP A 394 19.06 19.23 6.42
N SER A 395 18.26 18.35 7.03
CA SER A 395 17.55 17.25 6.36
C SER A 395 16.18 17.66 5.83
N LEU A 396 15.52 18.67 6.44
CA LEU A 396 14.16 19.07 6.10
C LEU A 396 14.05 19.61 4.66
N ARG A 397 13.03 19.10 3.96
CA ARG A 397 12.58 19.59 2.65
C ARG A 397 11.20 20.20 2.70
N VAL A 398 10.33 19.65 3.57
CA VAL A 398 8.96 20.13 3.75
C VAL A 398 8.69 20.30 5.22
N VAL A 399 8.24 21.51 5.63
CA VAL A 399 7.77 21.78 6.98
C VAL A 399 6.44 22.52 6.94
N ASP A 400 5.46 22.03 7.70
CA ASP A 400 4.14 22.63 7.80
C ASP A 400 3.80 22.94 9.26
N ILE A 401 3.76 24.23 9.58
CA ILE A 401 3.44 24.77 10.90
C ILE A 401 2.16 25.63 10.90
N MET A 402 1.37 25.60 9.82
CA MET A 402 0.16 26.43 9.67
C MET A 402 -0.87 26.13 10.76
N ASP A 403 -1.83 27.00 10.91
CA ASP A 403 -2.98 26.83 11.81
C ASP A 403 -2.58 26.49 13.27
N ASN A 404 -1.49 27.08 13.75
CA ASN A 404 -1.10 27.10 15.15
C ASN A 404 -1.28 28.53 15.69
N PRO A 405 -1.66 28.71 16.98
CA PRO A 405 -1.79 30.05 17.61
C PRO A 405 -0.42 30.66 17.94
N LEU A 406 0.45 30.78 16.94
CA LEU A 406 1.83 31.25 17.13
C LEU A 406 1.86 32.69 17.56
N VAL A 407 2.74 33.01 18.54
CA VAL A 407 3.06 34.36 18.97
C VAL A 407 4.25 34.86 18.16
N CYS A 408 4.14 36.05 17.53
CA CYS A 408 5.25 36.64 16.81
C CYS A 408 6.39 36.95 17.77
N SER A 409 7.50 36.27 17.63
CA SER A 409 8.69 36.39 18.46
C SER A 409 9.98 36.19 17.67
N CYS A 410 11.12 36.58 18.22
CA CYS A 410 12.42 36.34 17.59
C CYS A 410 12.73 34.84 17.41
N GLU A 411 12.06 33.97 18.12
CA GLU A 411 12.20 32.52 18.05
C GLU A 411 11.65 31.92 16.73
N LEU A 412 10.81 32.65 16.00
CA LEU A 412 10.25 32.21 14.71
C LEU A 412 11.08 32.65 13.51
N VAL A 413 12.17 33.35 13.65
CA VAL A 413 12.96 33.92 12.53
C VAL A 413 13.66 32.83 11.71
N TRP A 414 13.92 31.68 12.31
CA TRP A 414 14.43 30.50 11.57
C TRP A 414 13.54 30.09 10.39
N PHE A 415 12.21 30.19 10.54
CA PHE A 415 11.28 29.73 9.53
C PHE A 415 11.37 30.51 8.20
N PRO A 416 11.34 31.86 8.16
CA PRO A 416 11.59 32.59 6.91
C PRO A 416 12.99 32.34 6.31
N ASN A 417 13.98 32.03 7.15
CA ASN A 417 15.33 31.70 6.66
C ASN A 417 15.31 30.33 5.96
N LEU A 418 14.76 29.31 6.61
CA LEU A 418 14.57 27.98 6.03
C LEU A 418 13.79 28.04 4.71
N LEU A 419 12.70 28.82 4.65
CA LEU A 419 11.93 28.95 3.40
C LEU A 419 12.74 29.57 2.25
N ARG A 420 13.70 30.46 2.55
CA ARG A 420 14.61 31.03 1.52
C ARG A 420 15.59 29.99 1.01
N GLU A 421 16.10 29.14 1.87
CA GLU A 421 17.00 28.05 1.49
C GLU A 421 16.28 27.00 0.65
N LEU A 422 15.07 26.60 1.03
CA LEU A 422 14.25 25.64 0.32
C LEU A 422 13.76 26.15 -1.04
N LYS A 423 13.50 27.47 -1.20
CA LYS A 423 13.16 28.08 -2.51
C LYS A 423 14.25 27.90 -3.56
N ASN A 424 15.50 27.85 -3.14
CA ASN A 424 16.64 27.61 -4.03
C ASN A 424 16.73 26.16 -4.53
N ARG A 425 15.86 25.26 -4.00
CA ARG A 425 15.80 23.82 -4.34
C ARG A 425 14.60 23.43 -5.22
N ASP A 426 13.91 24.41 -5.87
CA ASP A 426 12.76 24.23 -6.79
C ASP A 426 11.52 23.53 -6.21
N ASP A 427 11.23 23.70 -4.92
CA ASP A 427 10.06 23.07 -4.28
C ASP A 427 8.83 23.99 -4.28
N GLU A 428 7.95 23.84 -5.30
CA GLU A 428 6.73 24.64 -5.46
C GLU A 428 5.72 24.48 -4.31
N MET A 429 5.72 23.36 -3.59
CA MET A 429 4.73 23.06 -2.55
C MET A 429 4.86 23.96 -1.33
N LEU A 430 6.06 24.36 -0.96
CA LEU A 430 6.33 25.24 0.18
C LEU A 430 5.93 26.71 -0.07
N GLN A 431 5.89 27.14 -1.33
CA GLN A 431 5.57 28.54 -1.66
C GLN A 431 4.10 28.91 -1.35
N LYS A 432 3.22 27.93 -1.23
CA LYS A 432 1.78 28.14 -0.94
C LYS A 432 1.47 28.17 0.56
N LYS A 433 2.38 27.70 1.43
CA LYS A 433 2.17 27.62 2.87
C LYS A 433 2.62 28.90 3.56
N ARG A 434 1.67 29.63 4.16
CA ARG A 434 1.91 30.91 4.80
C ARG A 434 1.41 30.88 6.24
N PRO A 435 2.19 30.33 7.20
CA PRO A 435 1.82 30.37 8.60
C PRO A 435 1.70 31.81 9.10
N MET A 436 0.79 32.02 10.04
CA MET A 436 0.53 33.32 10.66
C MET A 436 0.94 33.30 12.11
N CYS A 437 1.31 34.46 12.65
CA CYS A 437 1.52 34.69 14.09
C CYS A 437 0.82 35.95 14.54
N THR A 438 0.45 36.03 15.83
CA THR A 438 -0.21 37.17 16.43
C THR A 438 0.80 37.98 17.24
N MET A 439 0.84 39.30 17.01
CA MET A 439 1.65 40.23 17.79
C MET A 439 0.97 40.47 19.15
N PRO A 440 1.61 40.15 20.28
CA PRO A 440 0.96 40.20 21.60
C PRO A 440 0.40 41.55 21.99
N ASN A 441 1.11 42.64 21.65
CA ASN A 441 0.75 44.00 22.05
C ASN A 441 -0.28 44.69 21.15
N GLU A 442 -0.43 44.21 19.92
CA GLU A 442 -1.29 44.83 18.91
C GLU A 442 -2.52 43.98 18.59
N HIS A 443 -2.55 42.73 19.03
CA HIS A 443 -3.55 41.71 18.65
C HIS A 443 -3.75 41.59 17.11
N ARG A 444 -2.69 41.91 16.37
CA ARG A 444 -2.68 41.87 14.91
C ARG A 444 -1.94 40.66 14.39
N GLU A 445 -2.48 40.03 13.39
CA GLU A 445 -1.89 38.86 12.71
C GLU A 445 -0.93 39.29 11.60
N TYR A 446 0.18 38.62 11.50
CA TYR A 446 1.20 38.78 10.47
C TYR A 446 1.55 37.40 9.89
N TYR A 447 1.81 37.37 8.60
CA TYR A 447 2.52 36.21 8.05
C TYR A 447 3.91 36.10 8.68
N VAL A 448 4.31 34.92 9.10
CA VAL A 448 5.63 34.71 9.77
C VAL A 448 6.77 35.21 8.89
N GLN A 449 6.64 35.11 7.58
CA GLN A 449 7.61 35.62 6.59
C GLN A 449 7.75 37.16 6.59
N ASN A 450 6.74 37.87 7.06
CA ASN A 450 6.64 39.33 7.00
C ASN A 450 6.52 39.96 8.41
N MET A 451 7.01 39.27 9.45
CA MET A 451 7.00 39.77 10.81
C MET A 451 7.77 41.09 10.91
N PRO A 452 7.27 42.10 11.68
CA PRO A 452 7.96 43.36 11.87
C PRO A 452 9.12 43.26 12.90
N LEU A 453 10.26 42.71 12.47
CA LEU A 453 11.41 42.38 13.32
C LEU A 453 11.93 43.56 14.14
N GLU A 454 11.87 44.79 13.61
CA GLU A 454 12.26 46.00 14.30
C GLU A 454 11.40 46.29 15.55
N ARG A 455 10.09 46.06 15.44
CA ARG A 455 9.14 46.27 16.57
C ARG A 455 9.26 45.20 17.65
N MET A 456 9.82 44.06 17.33
CA MET A 456 10.02 42.93 18.24
C MET A 456 11.39 42.98 18.93
N ASN A 457 12.22 44.01 18.67
CA ASN A 457 13.60 44.14 19.17
C ASN A 457 14.47 42.89 18.83
N CYS A 458 14.24 42.29 17.68
CA CYS A 458 15.02 41.12 17.19
C CYS A 458 16.35 41.55 16.51
N VAL A 459 16.64 42.87 16.47
CA VAL A 459 17.83 43.44 15.84
C VAL A 459 19.05 43.18 16.72
N GLY A 460 19.98 42.32 16.27
CA GLY A 460 21.27 42.10 16.96
C GLY A 460 21.59 40.65 17.32
N LYS A 461 20.68 39.70 17.22
CA LYS A 461 21.05 38.28 17.27
C LYS A 461 21.69 37.90 15.92
N LYS A 462 23.01 37.68 15.93
CA LYS A 462 23.71 37.10 14.76
C LYS A 462 23.15 35.71 14.51
N TYR A 463 22.34 35.57 13.46
CA TYR A 463 21.96 34.28 12.96
C TYR A 463 23.18 33.64 12.36
N HIS A 464 23.53 32.42 12.76
CA HIS A 464 24.56 31.61 12.13
C HIS A 464 24.06 31.25 10.73
N THR A 465 24.40 32.10 9.75
CA THR A 465 24.44 31.66 8.37
C THR A 465 25.67 30.79 8.24
N SER A 466 25.51 29.49 8.18
CA SER A 466 26.53 28.59 7.66
C SER A 466 26.69 28.89 6.17
N SER A 467 27.48 29.93 5.86
CA SER A 467 27.91 30.21 4.51
C SER A 467 28.87 29.11 4.06
N LEU A 468 28.40 28.18 3.29
CA LEU A 468 29.22 27.38 2.38
C LEU A 468 29.76 28.30 1.27
N SER A 469 30.77 29.14 1.59
CA SER A 469 31.65 29.74 0.61
C SER A 469 32.98 29.01 0.70
N GLY A 470 33.21 28.08 -0.24
CA GLY A 470 34.53 27.56 -0.49
C GLY A 470 35.50 28.68 -0.93
N ASN A 471 36.49 28.93 -0.11
CA ASN A 471 37.81 29.38 -0.59
C ASN A 471 38.83 29.07 0.52
N GLY A 472 39.76 28.23 0.18
CA GLY A 472 40.80 27.77 1.09
C GLY A 472 41.73 28.86 1.55
N ALA A 473 41.95 28.90 2.86
CA ALA A 473 43.20 29.40 3.44
C ALA A 473 43.52 28.53 4.66
N PRO A 474 44.77 28.14 4.88
CA PRO A 474 45.10 27.15 5.92
C PRO A 474 45.06 27.82 7.31
N CYS A 475 44.26 27.27 8.19
CA CYS A 475 44.26 27.61 9.57
C CYS A 475 45.51 27.10 10.28
N LYS A 476 46.38 27.98 10.71
CA LYS A 476 47.57 27.67 11.51
C LYS A 476 47.10 27.16 12.89
N VAL A 477 47.33 25.88 13.12
CA VAL A 477 47.19 25.28 14.46
C VAL A 477 48.38 25.71 15.28
N THR A 478 48.13 26.55 16.28
CA THR A 478 49.10 26.89 17.34
C THR A 478 49.05 25.83 18.38
N LEU A 479 50.02 24.93 18.39
CA LEU A 479 50.23 23.97 19.46
C LEU A 479 50.67 24.72 20.74
N MET A 480 49.82 24.76 21.74
CA MET A 480 50.26 25.03 23.12
C MET A 480 50.73 23.72 23.76
N THR A 481 52.03 23.59 23.86
CA THR A 481 52.73 22.60 24.68
C THR A 481 52.60 22.98 26.17
N SER A 482 51.90 22.16 26.96
CA SER A 482 52.07 22.18 28.43
C SER A 482 52.76 20.88 28.83
N LEU A 483 53.98 21.04 29.31
CA LEU A 483 54.78 20.07 30.02
C LEU A 483 54.05 19.59 31.29
N LEU A 484 53.96 18.28 31.48
CA LEU A 484 53.85 17.73 32.81
C LEU A 484 54.53 16.39 32.92
N SER A 485 55.41 16.40 33.89
CA SER A 485 56.39 15.50 34.46
C SER A 485 55.93 14.07 34.68
N PHE A 486 56.87 13.18 34.41
CA PHE A 486 57.00 11.81 34.82
C PHE A 486 56.95 11.62 36.36
N VAL A 487 56.20 10.61 36.81
CA VAL A 487 56.51 9.85 38.02
C VAL A 487 56.41 8.38 37.68
N THR A 488 57.52 7.73 37.79
CA THR A 488 57.80 6.27 37.72
C THR A 488 57.26 5.54 38.93
N GLY A 489 56.66 4.37 38.70
CA GLY A 489 56.31 3.41 39.75
C GLY A 489 56.19 2.03 39.19
N THR A 490 57.19 1.25 39.48
CA THR A 490 57.49 -0.15 39.10
C THR A 490 56.55 -1.17 39.69
N ALA A 491 56.19 -2.16 38.85
CA ALA A 491 56.05 -3.60 39.07
C ALA A 491 55.29 -4.18 40.29
N LEU A 492 54.38 -5.12 40.00
CA LEU A 492 54.61 -6.54 40.37
C LEU A 492 53.51 -7.44 39.82
N ILE A 493 54.03 -8.57 39.35
CA ILE A 493 53.42 -9.74 38.77
C ILE A 493 52.54 -10.50 39.82
N GLY A 494 51.42 -11.03 39.36
CA GLY A 494 50.65 -12.00 40.15
C GLY A 494 49.77 -12.89 39.28
N HIS A 495 50.25 -14.07 38.96
CA HIS A 495 49.51 -15.19 38.38
C HIS A 495 48.42 -15.70 39.37
N GLY A 496 47.29 -16.10 38.86
CA GLY A 496 46.28 -16.87 39.59
C GLY A 496 45.22 -17.48 38.69
N ARG A 497 45.41 -18.71 38.28
CA ARG A 497 44.45 -19.60 37.62
C ARG A 497 43.42 -20.17 38.62
N PHE A 498 42.34 -20.70 38.08
CA PHE A 498 41.29 -21.59 38.59
C PHE A 498 40.09 -20.90 39.26
N ARG A 499 38.85 -21.11 38.86
CA ARG A 499 38.07 -22.29 38.33
C ARG A 499 36.95 -21.79 37.42
#